data_d7bc17cf938efcf54e39702418df05ce
#
_entry.id   d7bc17cf938efcf54e39702418df05ce
#
_cell.length_a   1.000
_cell.length_b   1.000
_cell.length_c   1.000
_cell.angle_alpha   90.00
_cell.angle_beta   90.00
_cell.angle_gamma   90.00
#
_symmetry.space_group_name_H-M   'P 1'
#
loop_
_entity.id
_entity.type
_entity.pdbx_description
1 polymer ?
#
loop_
_entity_poly.entity_id
_entity_poly.type
_entity_poly.pdbx_seq_one_letter_code
_entity_poly.pdbx_strand_id
1 'polypeptide(L)'
;VRRGRRALRIAGICLSVVLLVAVGGGWWLYQHLNGNILSVGLDGSGGSEKADAFGRTPINILVMGSDGRTSKDDCRLGGGCSQTGVQSGWGNADVEMVMHIAADRSNATVMSIPRDTMSNIPACKDSRSGTSTPGYYGQINSALSYGPACQVATIHQLTGIPIDHFVKLDFSGVVSMSDAVGGVSVCVSSNVYDTYSHLKLSKGTHDLKGVAALEFVRSRHGFGDGSDLGRTYAQHMFLSSMIRKFKSAGTLADPTAVYGLADAATKALTVDTGLGSIDKLVGLASDLNKVPPKQITFTTMQTAPDPNNRERLVVGSGAKSLFAAIANDQSLTGSSDKKSATPTATAQAVDTAQIAVKVENGTGIGGRASVIATALTDKGFSSGTTTANASGTTSSTTLTYGTGQKPQAQAVAHALGLTTSHLKQGNGGGLTLVIGSDWPSGTTYPNSTASSPQPADTHAAVSNAHAQTADQSKTCAGVSPYKTVSLNGVSMTPAQAYAAASNQPDSDA
;
A
#
# COMPACT_ATOMS: atom_id res chain seq x y z
N VAL A 1 37.63 13.76 -52.55
CA VAL A 1 36.91 12.48 -52.27
C VAL A 1 37.62 11.66 -51.17
N ARG A 2 38.95 11.54 -51.10
CA ARG A 2 39.68 10.79 -50.08
C ARG A 2 39.60 11.36 -48.66
N ARG A 3 39.57 12.71 -48.49
CA ARG A 3 39.46 13.39 -47.17
C ARG A 3 38.07 13.17 -46.54
N GLY A 4 36.98 13.22 -47.30
CA GLY A 4 35.63 12.97 -46.81
C GLY A 4 35.43 11.52 -46.29
N ARG A 5 35.98 10.52 -46.99
CA ARG A 5 35.89 9.11 -46.53
C ARG A 5 36.69 8.84 -45.26
N ARG A 6 37.81 9.55 -45.03
CA ARG A 6 38.57 9.45 -43.75
C ARG A 6 37.79 10.09 -42.59
N ALA A 7 37.20 11.28 -42.81
CA ALA A 7 36.35 11.93 -41.81
C ALA A 7 35.15 11.09 -41.42
N LEU A 8 34.48 10.45 -42.39
CA LEU A 8 33.36 9.56 -42.12
C LEU A 8 33.75 8.30 -41.30
N ARG A 9 34.94 7.74 -41.60
CA ARG A 9 35.46 6.59 -40.81
C ARG A 9 35.81 6.99 -39.38
N ILE A 10 36.45 8.15 -39.19
CA ILE A 10 36.77 8.66 -37.83
C ILE A 10 35.48 8.94 -37.06
N ALA A 11 34.49 9.60 -37.66
CA ALA A 11 33.18 9.85 -37.04
C ALA A 11 32.48 8.54 -36.66
N GLY A 12 32.52 7.53 -37.53
CA GLY A 12 31.99 6.20 -37.25
C GLY A 12 32.66 5.51 -36.07
N ILE A 13 34.01 5.58 -36.01
CA ILE A 13 34.77 5.02 -34.88
C ILE A 13 34.46 5.76 -33.58
N CYS A 14 34.43 7.10 -33.60
CA CYS A 14 34.08 7.91 -32.43
C CYS A 14 32.66 7.58 -31.93
N LEU A 15 31.68 7.47 -32.85
CA LEU A 15 30.31 7.09 -32.49
C LEU A 15 30.26 5.68 -31.88
N SER A 16 30.99 4.71 -32.47
CA SER A 16 31.06 3.34 -31.92
C SER A 16 31.67 3.30 -30.52
N VAL A 17 32.73 4.07 -30.28
CA VAL A 17 33.37 4.19 -28.96
C VAL A 17 32.39 4.80 -27.96
N VAL A 18 31.69 5.88 -28.32
CA VAL A 18 30.67 6.51 -27.44
C VAL A 18 29.56 5.53 -27.11
N LEU A 19 29.08 4.78 -28.10
CA LEU A 19 28.04 3.73 -27.85
C LEU A 19 28.55 2.62 -26.94
N LEU A 20 29.79 2.14 -27.14
CA LEU A 20 30.39 1.11 -26.27
C LEU A 20 30.55 1.60 -24.81
N VAL A 21 30.98 2.84 -24.64
CA VAL A 21 31.09 3.47 -23.31
C VAL A 21 29.71 3.64 -22.67
N ALA A 22 28.71 4.05 -23.44
CA ALA A 22 27.34 4.22 -22.95
C ALA A 22 26.72 2.87 -22.54
N VAL A 23 26.89 1.83 -23.38
CA VAL A 23 26.38 0.48 -23.06
C VAL A 23 27.13 -0.13 -21.88
N GLY A 24 28.47 -0.04 -21.87
CA GLY A 24 29.29 -0.56 -20.78
C GLY A 24 29.03 0.17 -19.46
N GLY A 25 28.92 1.49 -19.50
CA GLY A 25 28.56 2.33 -18.34
C GLY A 25 27.16 2.04 -17.83
N GLY A 26 26.17 1.91 -18.73
CA GLY A 26 24.80 1.56 -18.38
C GLY A 26 24.69 0.17 -17.76
N TRP A 27 25.40 -0.83 -18.32
CA TRP A 27 25.46 -2.18 -17.76
C TRP A 27 26.13 -2.20 -16.38
N TRP A 28 27.25 -1.51 -16.21
CA TRP A 28 27.93 -1.39 -14.92
C TRP A 28 27.01 -0.75 -13.87
N LEU A 29 26.33 0.34 -14.23
CA LEU A 29 25.39 1.03 -13.36
C LEU A 29 24.25 0.10 -12.93
N TYR A 30 23.67 -0.63 -13.87
CA TYR A 30 22.60 -1.60 -13.60
C TYR A 30 23.08 -2.68 -12.61
N GLN A 31 24.24 -3.25 -12.82
CA GLN A 31 24.81 -4.27 -11.93
C GLN A 31 25.15 -3.70 -10.54
N HIS A 32 25.69 -2.47 -10.51
CA HIS A 32 26.01 -1.79 -9.26
C HIS A 32 24.75 -1.57 -8.40
N LEU A 33 23.70 -1.02 -8.97
CA LEU A 33 22.45 -0.75 -8.26
C LEU A 33 21.74 -2.05 -7.83
N ASN A 34 21.68 -3.06 -8.70
CA ASN A 34 21.09 -4.36 -8.33
C ASN A 34 21.88 -5.08 -7.24
N GLY A 35 23.21 -4.97 -7.23
CA GLY A 35 24.08 -5.56 -6.21
C GLY A 35 23.88 -4.97 -4.80
N ASN A 36 23.31 -3.78 -4.70
CA ASN A 36 23.00 -3.15 -3.41
C ASN A 36 21.68 -3.67 -2.79
N ILE A 37 20.73 -4.17 -3.62
CA ILE A 37 19.37 -4.48 -3.17
C ILE A 37 19.37 -5.75 -2.32
N LEU A 38 18.91 -5.63 -1.08
CA LEU A 38 18.63 -6.77 -0.21
C LEU A 38 17.17 -7.19 -0.39
N SER A 39 16.95 -8.42 -0.88
CA SER A 39 15.60 -8.97 -1.05
C SER A 39 15.36 -10.25 -0.26
N VAL A 40 14.11 -10.42 0.21
CA VAL A 40 13.65 -11.55 1.03
C VAL A 40 12.29 -12.03 0.52
N GLY A 41 12.02 -13.33 0.51
CA GLY A 41 10.74 -13.90 0.08
C GLY A 41 9.58 -13.52 0.99
N LEU A 42 8.38 -13.44 0.42
CA LEU A 42 7.11 -13.27 1.15
C LEU A 42 6.53 -14.61 1.63
N ASP A 43 7.03 -15.73 1.10
CA ASP A 43 6.61 -17.10 1.44
C ASP A 43 5.08 -17.33 1.35
N GLY A 44 4.40 -16.60 0.45
CA GLY A 44 2.95 -16.67 0.25
C GLY A 44 2.11 -15.96 1.33
N SER A 45 2.73 -15.22 2.25
CA SER A 45 2.07 -14.62 3.41
C SER A 45 1.16 -13.43 3.09
N GLY A 46 1.29 -12.82 1.90
CA GLY A 46 0.62 -11.56 1.55
C GLY A 46 -0.82 -11.70 1.04
N GLY A 47 -1.31 -12.92 0.78
CA GLY A 47 -2.61 -13.10 0.11
C GLY A 47 -2.51 -12.89 -1.42
N SER A 48 -3.64 -12.63 -2.07
CA SER A 48 -3.72 -12.38 -3.51
C SER A 48 -4.69 -11.27 -3.84
N GLU A 49 -4.32 -10.41 -4.78
CA GLU A 49 -5.13 -9.30 -5.26
C GLU A 49 -6.21 -9.73 -6.24
N LYS A 50 -7.27 -8.91 -6.30
CA LYS A 50 -8.34 -9.06 -7.29
C LYS A 50 -8.14 -8.06 -8.41
N ALA A 51 -8.20 -8.54 -9.65
CA ALA A 51 -8.14 -7.66 -10.81
C ALA A 51 -9.45 -6.88 -10.98
N ASP A 52 -9.34 -5.62 -11.45
CA ASP A 52 -10.47 -4.80 -11.86
C ASP A 52 -11.10 -5.32 -13.16
N ALA A 53 -12.15 -4.64 -13.66
CA ALA A 53 -12.83 -4.99 -14.90
C ALA A 53 -11.93 -4.94 -16.17
N PHE A 54 -10.74 -4.33 -16.06
CA PHE A 54 -9.75 -4.22 -17.13
C PHE A 54 -8.56 -5.15 -16.95
N GLY A 55 -8.61 -6.04 -15.94
CA GLY A 55 -7.55 -6.98 -15.63
C GLY A 55 -6.34 -6.36 -14.91
N ARG A 56 -6.46 -5.13 -14.39
CA ARG A 56 -5.41 -4.47 -13.61
C ARG A 56 -5.62 -4.77 -12.12
N THR A 57 -4.54 -4.96 -11.38
CA THR A 57 -4.59 -5.12 -9.92
C THR A 57 -4.15 -3.84 -9.21
N PRO A 58 -4.70 -3.52 -8.03
CA PRO A 58 -4.11 -2.55 -7.14
C PRO A 58 -2.71 -3.04 -6.73
N ILE A 59 -1.91 -2.17 -6.12
CA ILE A 59 -0.62 -2.53 -5.55
C ILE A 59 -0.63 -2.15 -4.08
N ASN A 60 -0.49 -3.14 -3.21
CA ASN A 60 -0.41 -2.96 -1.76
C ASN A 60 0.99 -3.25 -1.25
N ILE A 61 1.58 -2.26 -0.58
CA ILE A 61 2.95 -2.31 -0.09
C ILE A 61 2.94 -2.07 1.41
N LEU A 62 3.51 -3.00 2.18
CA LEU A 62 3.78 -2.77 3.59
C LEU A 62 5.12 -2.03 3.73
N VAL A 63 5.06 -0.77 4.13
CA VAL A 63 6.25 0.05 4.46
C VAL A 63 6.54 -0.09 5.95
N MET A 64 7.75 -0.52 6.27
CA MET A 64 8.20 -0.76 7.64
C MET A 64 9.44 0.06 7.97
N GLY A 65 9.38 0.79 9.08
CA GLY A 65 10.56 1.41 9.71
C GLY A 65 11.01 0.56 10.90
N SER A 66 12.22 0.02 10.84
CA SER A 66 12.76 -0.86 11.89
C SER A 66 13.69 -0.12 12.84
N ASP A 67 13.63 -0.49 14.12
CA ASP A 67 14.60 -0.08 15.14
C ASP A 67 15.85 -0.99 15.21
N GLY A 68 15.93 -1.99 14.31
CA GLY A 68 17.06 -2.91 14.23
C GLY A 68 18.38 -2.20 13.97
N ARG A 69 19.42 -2.59 14.71
CA ARG A 69 20.78 -2.03 14.63
C ARG A 69 21.68 -3.00 13.87
N THR A 70 21.41 -3.17 12.59
CA THR A 70 22.06 -4.19 11.76
C THR A 70 23.33 -3.71 11.07
N SER A 71 23.63 -2.40 11.17
CA SER A 71 24.81 -1.78 10.61
C SER A 71 25.59 -0.97 11.67
N LYS A 72 26.87 -0.67 11.39
CA LYS A 72 27.67 0.23 12.24
C LYS A 72 27.10 1.66 12.22
N ASP A 73 26.48 2.06 11.13
CA ASP A 73 25.90 3.38 10.98
C ASP A 73 24.64 3.51 11.82
N ASP A 74 23.77 2.49 11.86
CA ASP A 74 22.63 2.44 12.79
C ASP A 74 23.07 2.56 14.26
N CYS A 75 24.18 1.92 14.60
CA CYS A 75 24.73 2.00 15.96
C CYS A 75 25.18 3.42 16.36
N ARG A 76 25.59 4.24 15.41
CA ARG A 76 25.99 5.65 15.64
C ARG A 76 24.79 6.58 15.84
N LEU A 77 23.62 6.18 15.35
CA LEU A 77 22.39 7.00 15.33
C LEU A 77 21.57 6.93 16.65
N GLY A 78 22.22 6.65 17.75
CA GLY A 78 21.64 6.65 19.10
C GLY A 78 21.34 5.26 19.66
N GLY A 79 21.55 5.10 20.94
CA GLY A 79 21.47 3.96 21.85
C GLY A 79 20.96 2.61 21.40
N GLY A 80 21.43 1.54 21.98
CA GLY A 80 20.93 0.20 21.78
C GLY A 80 21.89 -0.80 21.13
N CYS A 81 23.05 -0.38 20.58
CA CYS A 81 24.13 -1.31 20.32
C CYS A 81 24.82 -1.65 21.64
N SER A 82 24.77 -2.92 22.01
CA SER A 82 25.54 -3.43 23.14
C SER A 82 27.04 -3.22 22.89
N GLN A 83 27.86 -3.31 23.92
CA GLN A 83 29.32 -3.26 23.79
C GLN A 83 29.92 -4.29 22.82
N THR A 84 29.11 -5.25 22.37
CA THR A 84 29.48 -6.30 21.43
C THR A 84 29.26 -5.94 19.96
N GLY A 85 28.69 -4.76 19.62
CA GLY A 85 28.56 -4.27 18.25
C GLY A 85 27.17 -4.40 17.63
N VAL A 86 27.14 -4.69 16.33
CA VAL A 86 25.93 -4.77 15.50
C VAL A 86 25.00 -5.90 15.99
N GLN A 87 23.70 -5.60 16.10
CA GLN A 87 22.69 -6.59 16.48
C GLN A 87 22.39 -7.54 15.32
N SER A 88 22.12 -8.80 15.65
CA SER A 88 21.55 -9.76 14.70
C SER A 88 20.02 -9.69 14.75
N GLY A 89 19.36 -9.82 13.59
CA GLY A 89 17.91 -9.89 13.47
C GLY A 89 17.29 -8.65 12.83
N TRP A 90 15.95 -8.62 12.77
CA TRP A 90 15.20 -7.62 12.03
C TRP A 90 14.78 -6.40 12.85
N GLY A 91 14.88 -6.46 14.19
CA GLY A 91 14.32 -5.47 15.11
C GLY A 91 12.80 -5.54 15.19
N ASN A 92 12.19 -4.48 15.73
CA ASN A 92 10.74 -4.29 15.74
C ASN A 92 10.35 -3.29 14.66
N ALA A 93 9.10 -3.35 14.19
CA ALA A 93 8.55 -2.39 13.26
C ALA A 93 8.03 -1.16 14.03
N ASP A 94 8.86 -0.13 14.17
CA ASP A 94 8.47 1.12 14.83
C ASP A 94 7.54 1.99 13.98
N VAL A 95 7.55 1.77 12.67
CA VAL A 95 6.65 2.37 11.69
C VAL A 95 6.05 1.26 10.86
N GLU A 96 4.73 1.26 10.70
CA GLU A 96 3.99 0.33 9.87
C GLU A 96 2.96 1.11 9.07
N MET A 97 3.08 1.07 7.74
CA MET A 97 2.15 1.73 6.83
C MET A 97 1.78 0.80 5.68
N VAL A 98 0.49 0.63 5.45
CA VAL A 98 0.00 -0.01 4.22
C VAL A 98 -0.21 1.09 3.19
N MET A 99 0.59 1.06 2.13
CA MET A 99 0.41 1.92 0.96
C MET A 99 -0.36 1.15 -0.11
N HIS A 100 -1.56 1.60 -0.39
CA HIS A 100 -2.42 1.10 -1.45
C HIS A 100 -2.39 2.06 -2.64
N ILE A 101 -2.09 1.55 -3.82
CA ILE A 101 -2.15 2.28 -5.08
C ILE A 101 -3.29 1.67 -5.89
N ALA A 102 -4.30 2.46 -6.23
CA ALA A 102 -5.47 1.98 -6.96
C ALA A 102 -5.11 1.29 -8.29
N ALA A 103 -5.90 0.30 -8.69
CA ALA A 103 -5.69 -0.47 -9.92
C ALA A 103 -5.58 0.43 -11.17
N ASP A 104 -6.30 1.54 -11.21
CA ASP A 104 -6.27 2.52 -12.29
C ASP A 104 -5.20 3.61 -12.11
N ARG A 105 -4.45 3.60 -11.00
CA ARG A 105 -3.42 4.60 -10.64
C ARG A 105 -4.00 6.03 -10.46
N SER A 106 -5.31 6.16 -10.25
CA SER A 106 -5.96 7.46 -10.04
C SER A 106 -5.76 8.03 -8.66
N ASN A 107 -5.61 7.16 -7.66
CA ASN A 107 -5.45 7.54 -6.26
C ASN A 107 -4.56 6.55 -5.50
N ALA A 108 -4.15 6.95 -4.30
CA ALA A 108 -3.44 6.08 -3.37
C ALA A 108 -3.84 6.40 -1.93
N THR A 109 -3.81 5.40 -1.07
CA THR A 109 -4.03 5.54 0.37
C THR A 109 -2.82 5.03 1.13
N VAL A 110 -2.32 5.80 2.09
CA VAL A 110 -1.27 5.40 3.03
C VAL A 110 -1.90 5.32 4.40
N MET A 111 -2.11 4.11 4.90
CA MET A 111 -2.70 3.84 6.20
C MET A 111 -1.62 3.45 7.20
N SER A 112 -1.38 4.29 8.21
CA SER A 112 -0.51 3.93 9.34
C SER A 112 -1.24 3.00 10.31
N ILE A 113 -0.51 2.01 10.81
CA ILE A 113 -0.94 1.10 11.86
C ILE A 113 -0.09 1.39 13.10
N PRO A 114 -0.70 1.82 14.22
CA PRO A 114 0.06 2.10 15.44
C PRO A 114 0.76 0.84 15.96
N ARG A 115 2.06 0.93 16.21
CA ARG A 115 2.94 -0.19 16.58
C ARG A 115 2.54 -0.92 17.86
N ASP A 116 1.87 -0.22 18.79
CA ASP A 116 1.42 -0.74 20.08
C ASP A 116 0.05 -1.44 19.99
N THR A 117 -0.47 -1.63 18.77
CA THR A 117 -1.72 -2.37 18.52
C THR A 117 -1.52 -3.84 18.87
N MET A 118 -2.43 -4.37 19.70
CA MET A 118 -2.46 -5.79 20.05
C MET A 118 -3.13 -6.59 18.93
N SER A 119 -2.46 -7.64 18.49
CA SER A 119 -2.92 -8.50 17.40
C SER A 119 -2.49 -9.95 17.62
N ASN A 120 -3.18 -10.87 16.94
CA ASN A 120 -2.73 -12.25 16.79
C ASN A 120 -1.60 -12.30 15.76
N ILE A 121 -0.42 -12.67 16.21
CA ILE A 121 0.74 -12.93 15.36
C ILE A 121 0.71 -14.40 14.97
N PRO A 122 0.68 -14.75 13.66
CA PRO A 122 0.60 -16.15 13.23
C PRO A 122 1.87 -16.94 13.53
N ALA A 123 1.81 -18.25 13.35
CA ALA A 123 3.00 -19.07 13.36
C ALA A 123 3.91 -18.67 12.18
N CYS A 124 5.15 -18.33 12.46
CA CYS A 124 6.12 -17.84 11.48
C CYS A 124 7.46 -18.52 11.65
N LYS A 125 8.20 -18.58 10.53
CA LYS A 125 9.61 -18.99 10.51
C LYS A 125 10.35 -18.12 9.50
N ASP A 126 11.35 -17.40 9.98
CA ASP A 126 12.24 -16.66 9.09
C ASP A 126 13.32 -17.59 8.52
N SER A 127 13.32 -17.76 7.21
CA SER A 127 14.25 -18.62 6.50
C SER A 127 15.71 -18.14 6.59
N ARG A 128 15.91 -16.84 6.80
CA ARG A 128 17.26 -16.23 6.83
C ARG A 128 17.91 -16.30 8.22
N SER A 129 17.18 -15.93 9.28
CA SER A 129 17.71 -15.95 10.64
C SER A 129 17.49 -17.30 11.35
N GLY A 130 16.56 -18.11 10.86
CA GLY A 130 16.10 -19.34 11.52
C GLY A 130 15.17 -19.07 12.71
N THR A 131 14.86 -17.80 13.02
CA THR A 131 13.95 -17.42 14.10
C THR A 131 12.54 -17.90 13.79
N SER A 132 11.82 -18.44 14.79
CA SER A 132 10.46 -18.94 14.59
C SER A 132 9.58 -18.68 15.82
N THR A 133 8.27 -18.60 15.60
CA THR A 133 7.23 -18.54 16.64
C THR A 133 6.09 -19.47 16.31
N PRO A 134 5.47 -20.12 17.30
CA PRO A 134 4.23 -20.89 17.09
C PRO A 134 3.00 -20.00 16.91
N GLY A 135 3.17 -18.67 16.99
CA GLY A 135 2.12 -17.68 17.06
C GLY A 135 1.78 -17.28 18.50
N TYR A 136 1.32 -16.05 18.67
CA TYR A 136 0.94 -15.49 19.97
C TYR A 136 0.08 -14.23 19.81
N TYR A 137 -0.59 -13.83 20.90
CA TYR A 137 -1.25 -12.53 20.97
C TYR A 137 -0.28 -11.51 21.59
N GLY A 138 0.03 -10.45 20.86
CA GLY A 138 1.04 -9.46 21.28
C GLY A 138 1.00 -8.16 20.48
N GLN A 139 1.95 -7.28 20.76
CA GLN A 139 2.12 -6.05 19.98
C GLN A 139 2.48 -6.38 18.53
N ILE A 140 1.79 -5.72 17.60
CA ILE A 140 1.92 -6.00 16.16
C ILE A 140 3.34 -5.79 15.65
N ASN A 141 4.06 -4.78 16.16
CA ASN A 141 5.43 -4.46 15.76
C ASN A 141 6.44 -5.57 16.04
N SER A 142 6.15 -6.44 17.02
CA SER A 142 7.05 -7.53 17.40
C SER A 142 7.12 -8.66 16.37
N ALA A 143 6.15 -8.74 15.46
CA ALA A 143 6.14 -9.73 14.39
C ALA A 143 7.36 -9.62 13.47
N LEU A 144 7.91 -8.40 13.27
CA LEU A 144 9.11 -8.19 12.45
C LEU A 144 10.34 -8.94 12.98
N SER A 145 10.44 -9.17 14.28
CA SER A 145 11.56 -9.95 14.85
C SER A 145 11.63 -11.40 14.33
N TYR A 146 10.51 -11.90 13.79
CA TYR A 146 10.40 -13.20 13.12
C TYR A 146 10.45 -13.10 11.58
N GLY A 147 10.92 -11.96 11.07
CA GLY A 147 11.11 -11.70 9.65
C GLY A 147 10.00 -10.85 9.00
N PRO A 148 10.35 -10.18 7.87
CA PRO A 148 9.40 -9.34 7.14
C PRO A 148 8.15 -10.09 6.66
N ALA A 149 8.27 -11.35 6.24
CA ALA A 149 7.12 -12.18 5.85
C ALA A 149 6.14 -12.39 7.01
N CYS A 150 6.64 -12.53 8.25
CA CYS A 150 5.80 -12.63 9.44
C CYS A 150 5.03 -11.33 9.70
N GLN A 151 5.67 -10.17 9.54
CA GLN A 151 5.00 -8.88 9.66
C GLN A 151 3.92 -8.73 8.59
N VAL A 152 4.21 -9.09 7.34
CA VAL A 152 3.23 -9.09 6.24
C VAL A 152 2.04 -9.99 6.55
N ALA A 153 2.27 -11.23 7.00
CA ALA A 153 1.21 -12.16 7.40
C ALA A 153 0.34 -11.59 8.52
N THR A 154 0.95 -10.96 9.51
CA THR A 154 0.25 -10.35 10.65
C THR A 154 -0.65 -9.19 10.22
N ILE A 155 -0.13 -8.29 9.35
CA ILE A 155 -0.90 -7.17 8.81
C ILE A 155 -2.04 -7.67 7.92
N HIS A 156 -1.78 -8.62 7.03
CA HIS A 156 -2.81 -9.23 6.19
C HIS A 156 -3.91 -9.89 7.04
N GLN A 157 -3.53 -10.65 8.06
CA GLN A 157 -4.50 -11.29 8.98
C GLN A 157 -5.34 -10.26 9.74
N LEU A 158 -4.74 -9.14 10.19
CA LEU A 158 -5.45 -8.09 10.92
C LEU A 158 -6.45 -7.34 10.05
N THR A 159 -6.03 -7.00 8.82
CA THR A 159 -6.75 -6.03 7.98
C THR A 159 -7.59 -6.68 6.89
N GLY A 160 -7.25 -7.91 6.48
CA GLY A 160 -7.80 -8.56 5.29
C GLY A 160 -7.35 -7.92 3.97
N ILE A 161 -6.45 -6.92 4.01
CA ILE A 161 -5.88 -6.29 2.82
C ILE A 161 -4.76 -7.20 2.30
N PRO A 162 -4.81 -7.66 1.05
CA PRO A 162 -3.70 -8.37 0.43
C PRO A 162 -2.46 -7.48 0.39
N ILE A 163 -1.27 -8.02 0.61
CA ILE A 163 -0.01 -7.29 0.59
C ILE A 163 0.90 -7.91 -0.47
N ASP A 164 1.10 -7.21 -1.58
CA ASP A 164 1.90 -7.69 -2.72
C ASP A 164 3.39 -7.57 -2.47
N HIS A 165 3.78 -6.50 -1.77
CA HIS A 165 5.16 -6.12 -1.57
C HIS A 165 5.41 -5.62 -0.16
N PHE A 166 6.67 -5.65 0.26
CA PHE A 166 7.11 -4.87 1.40
C PHE A 166 8.36 -4.06 1.08
N VAL A 167 8.52 -2.97 1.82
CA VAL A 167 9.71 -2.12 1.85
C VAL A 167 10.06 -1.86 3.30
N LYS A 168 11.27 -2.26 3.73
CA LYS A 168 11.77 -2.03 5.07
C LYS A 168 12.95 -1.06 5.02
N LEU A 169 12.94 -0.06 5.90
CA LEU A 169 14.05 0.85 6.19
C LEU A 169 14.51 0.68 7.64
N ASP A 170 15.78 0.93 7.88
CA ASP A 170 16.36 1.19 9.20
C ASP A 170 16.67 2.69 9.38
N PHE A 171 17.33 3.04 10.48
CA PHE A 171 17.63 4.43 10.79
C PHE A 171 18.63 5.06 9.82
N SER A 172 19.66 4.32 9.45
CA SER A 172 20.65 4.77 8.45
C SER A 172 20.00 4.98 7.07
N GLY A 173 18.98 4.18 6.76
CA GLY A 173 18.18 4.33 5.56
C GLY A 173 17.39 5.64 5.52
N VAL A 174 16.76 6.06 6.62
CA VAL A 174 16.06 7.36 6.72
C VAL A 174 17.03 8.51 6.51
N VAL A 175 18.20 8.45 7.16
CA VAL A 175 19.28 9.45 7.00
C VAL A 175 19.69 9.56 5.52
N SER A 176 20.08 8.44 4.93
CA SER A 176 20.58 8.40 3.54
C SER A 176 19.53 8.86 2.53
N MET A 177 18.26 8.46 2.72
CA MET A 177 17.18 8.87 1.82
C MET A 177 16.87 10.36 1.94
N SER A 178 16.89 10.94 3.15
CA SER A 178 16.68 12.39 3.35
C SER A 178 17.77 13.22 2.72
N ASP A 179 19.02 12.75 2.79
CA ASP A 179 20.18 13.40 2.13
C ASP A 179 20.06 13.30 0.61
N ALA A 180 19.73 12.13 0.08
CA ALA A 180 19.64 11.88 -1.35
C ALA A 180 18.55 12.73 -2.05
N VAL A 181 17.41 12.99 -1.39
CA VAL A 181 16.39 13.91 -1.93
C VAL A 181 16.76 15.39 -1.77
N GLY A 182 17.90 15.69 -1.15
CA GLY A 182 18.36 17.07 -0.93
C GLY A 182 17.64 17.79 0.20
N GLY A 183 17.08 17.04 1.18
CA GLY A 183 16.33 17.53 2.33
C GLY A 183 14.82 17.43 2.17
N VAL A 184 14.14 17.25 3.30
CA VAL A 184 12.69 17.11 3.39
C VAL A 184 12.11 18.32 4.12
N SER A 185 11.28 19.09 3.45
CA SER A 185 10.71 20.32 3.99
C SER A 185 9.57 19.98 4.95
N VAL A 186 9.70 20.36 6.22
CA VAL A 186 8.68 20.20 7.27
C VAL A 186 8.38 21.55 7.92
N CYS A 187 7.21 21.68 8.52
CA CYS A 187 6.83 22.89 9.26
C CYS A 187 6.40 22.52 10.67
N VAL A 188 6.85 23.27 11.69
CA VAL A 188 6.40 23.15 13.08
C VAL A 188 5.64 24.40 13.54
N SER A 189 4.53 24.20 14.26
CA SER A 189 3.61 25.27 14.64
C SER A 189 4.16 26.20 15.74
N SER A 190 5.15 25.73 16.48
CA SER A 190 5.78 26.39 17.62
C SER A 190 7.18 25.83 17.81
N ASN A 191 8.01 26.48 18.61
CA ASN A 191 9.31 25.92 19.00
C ASN A 191 9.12 24.56 19.67
N VAL A 192 9.98 23.60 19.35
CA VAL A 192 9.90 22.22 19.85
C VAL A 192 11.30 21.72 20.25
N TYR A 193 11.38 21.10 21.43
CA TYR A 193 12.51 20.26 21.80
C TYR A 193 11.98 18.97 22.41
N ASP A 194 12.10 17.88 21.66
CA ASP A 194 11.83 16.53 22.14
C ASP A 194 13.13 15.91 22.66
N THR A 195 13.30 15.88 23.97
CA THR A 195 14.51 15.41 24.64
C THR A 195 14.79 13.91 24.46
N TYR A 196 13.80 13.14 23.98
CA TYR A 196 13.92 11.69 23.72
C TYR A 196 14.41 11.38 22.31
N SER A 197 13.92 12.11 21.31
CA SER A 197 14.42 12.01 19.93
C SER A 197 15.58 12.94 19.63
N HIS A 198 15.86 13.88 20.52
CA HIS A 198 16.81 15.00 20.40
C HIS A 198 16.41 16.07 19.37
N LEU A 199 15.22 15.97 18.76
CA LEU A 199 14.73 16.96 17.82
C LEU A 199 14.58 18.32 18.47
N LYS A 200 15.30 19.30 17.98
CA LYS A 200 15.17 20.71 18.39
C LYS A 200 15.00 21.60 17.19
N LEU A 201 13.83 22.27 17.06
CA LEU A 201 13.51 23.15 15.94
C LEU A 201 12.80 24.41 16.46
N SER A 202 13.14 25.55 15.88
CA SER A 202 12.39 26.79 16.05
C SER A 202 11.05 26.72 15.30
N LYS A 203 10.09 27.58 15.63
CA LYS A 203 8.83 27.71 14.87
C LYS A 203 9.12 28.06 13.42
N GLY A 204 8.51 27.32 12.49
CA GLY A 204 8.62 27.63 11.06
C GLY A 204 8.83 26.42 10.18
N THR A 205 9.33 26.68 8.97
CA THR A 205 9.64 25.66 7.97
C THR A 205 11.13 25.37 7.97
N HIS A 206 11.49 24.10 7.94
CA HIS A 206 12.83 23.56 7.99
C HIS A 206 13.05 22.55 6.90
N ASP A 207 14.24 22.51 6.28
CA ASP A 207 14.63 21.49 5.30
C ASP A 207 15.54 20.46 5.98
N LEU A 208 14.94 19.39 6.51
CA LEU A 208 15.64 18.41 7.34
C LEU A 208 16.42 17.40 6.49
N LYS A 209 17.66 17.16 6.87
CA LYS A 209 18.58 16.19 6.29
C LYS A 209 19.23 15.34 7.38
N GLY A 210 19.72 14.17 6.98
CA GLY A 210 20.55 13.36 7.86
C GLY A 210 19.88 13.03 9.18
N VAL A 211 20.62 13.29 10.27
CA VAL A 211 20.15 12.98 11.64
C VAL A 211 18.93 13.79 12.02
N ALA A 212 18.84 15.06 11.63
CA ALA A 212 17.67 15.91 11.93
C ALA A 212 16.36 15.34 11.33
N ALA A 213 16.43 14.76 10.12
CA ALA A 213 15.31 14.06 9.51
C ALA A 213 14.88 12.82 10.33
N LEU A 214 15.86 12.05 10.83
CA LEU A 214 15.61 10.89 11.69
C LEU A 214 15.01 11.30 13.04
N GLU A 215 15.54 12.35 13.67
CA GLU A 215 15.02 12.90 14.94
C GLU A 215 13.54 13.31 14.79
N PHE A 216 13.19 13.94 13.66
CA PHE A 216 11.81 14.37 13.37
C PHE A 216 10.86 13.18 13.27
N VAL A 217 11.18 12.15 12.48
CA VAL A 217 10.28 10.99 12.30
C VAL A 217 10.21 10.08 13.52
N ARG A 218 11.16 10.20 14.45
CA ARG A 218 11.20 9.49 15.74
C ARG A 218 10.53 10.25 16.88
N SER A 219 10.27 11.55 16.72
CA SER A 219 9.71 12.40 17.77
C SER A 219 8.28 11.95 18.11
N ARG A 220 8.09 11.45 19.33
CA ARG A 220 6.78 11.08 19.90
C ARG A 220 6.24 12.18 20.81
N HIS A 221 7.11 12.72 21.64
CA HIS A 221 6.76 13.64 22.72
C HIS A 221 6.68 15.09 22.25
N GLY A 222 7.25 15.38 21.07
CA GLY A 222 7.27 16.73 20.50
C GLY A 222 5.93 17.17 19.92
N PHE A 223 5.03 16.24 19.53
CA PHE A 223 3.87 16.54 18.72
C PHE A 223 2.56 15.96 19.29
N GLY A 224 1.43 16.60 18.93
CA GLY A 224 0.09 16.15 19.29
C GLY A 224 -0.12 16.05 20.79
N ASP A 225 -0.63 14.90 21.24
CA ASP A 225 -0.84 14.61 22.66
C ASP A 225 0.40 13.99 23.35
N GLY A 226 1.49 13.84 22.61
CA GLY A 226 2.72 13.19 23.10
C GLY A 226 2.69 11.67 23.01
N SER A 227 1.64 11.10 22.43
CA SER A 227 1.49 9.66 22.16
C SER A 227 2.05 9.26 20.79
N ASP A 228 1.90 7.99 20.47
CA ASP A 228 2.25 7.44 19.16
C ASP A 228 1.46 8.07 18.00
N LEU A 229 0.24 8.57 18.25
CA LEU A 229 -0.57 9.27 17.25
C LEU A 229 0.07 10.58 16.81
N GLY A 230 0.66 11.36 17.73
CA GLY A 230 1.40 12.57 17.39
C GLY A 230 2.59 12.28 16.48
N ARG A 231 3.32 11.19 16.75
CA ARG A 231 4.41 10.71 15.88
C ARG A 231 3.92 10.33 14.48
N THR A 232 2.82 9.61 14.37
CA THR A 232 2.24 9.21 13.09
C THR A 232 1.93 10.43 12.23
N TYR A 233 1.41 11.51 12.81
CA TYR A 233 1.17 12.76 12.09
C TYR A 233 2.46 13.39 11.53
N ALA A 234 3.52 13.45 12.34
CA ALA A 234 4.82 13.93 11.90
C ALA A 234 5.40 13.07 10.75
N GLN A 235 5.26 11.75 10.84
CA GLN A 235 5.66 10.81 9.79
C GLN A 235 4.88 11.02 8.49
N HIS A 236 3.56 11.25 8.56
CA HIS A 236 2.74 11.57 7.39
C HIS A 236 3.20 12.87 6.71
N MET A 237 3.48 13.90 7.50
CA MET A 237 4.01 15.17 6.99
C MET A 237 5.37 14.95 6.29
N PHE A 238 6.26 14.22 6.93
CA PHE A 238 7.58 13.92 6.38
C PHE A 238 7.49 13.14 5.06
N LEU A 239 6.71 12.06 5.04
CA LEU A 239 6.54 11.23 3.85
C LEU A 239 5.83 11.99 2.71
N SER A 240 4.80 12.78 3.03
CA SER A 240 4.14 13.66 2.06
C SER A 240 5.12 14.63 1.42
N SER A 241 5.99 15.22 2.23
CA SER A 241 7.00 16.17 1.77
C SER A 241 8.06 15.50 0.91
N MET A 242 8.51 14.32 1.33
CA MET A 242 9.45 13.50 0.54
C MET A 242 8.86 13.12 -0.82
N ILE A 243 7.59 12.70 -0.88
CA ILE A 243 6.90 12.40 -2.14
C ILE A 243 6.82 13.64 -3.04
N ARG A 244 6.46 14.81 -2.50
CA ARG A 244 6.43 16.06 -3.28
C ARG A 244 7.81 16.44 -3.80
N LYS A 245 8.83 16.32 -2.97
CA LYS A 245 10.23 16.61 -3.35
C LYS A 245 10.68 15.70 -4.48
N PHE A 246 10.46 14.39 -4.34
CA PHE A 246 10.75 13.40 -5.38
C PHE A 246 10.04 13.71 -6.72
N LYS A 247 8.75 14.08 -6.66
CA LYS A 247 7.94 14.43 -7.85
C LYS A 247 8.25 15.81 -8.42
N SER A 248 9.10 16.59 -7.78
CA SER A 248 9.45 17.92 -8.28
C SER A 248 10.24 17.84 -9.58
N ALA A 249 9.97 18.75 -10.51
CA ALA A 249 10.66 18.80 -11.79
C ALA A 249 12.18 18.96 -11.63
N GLY A 250 12.64 19.65 -10.57
CA GLY A 250 14.06 19.83 -10.29
C GLY A 250 14.78 18.52 -9.99
N THR A 251 14.16 17.61 -9.22
CA THR A 251 14.74 16.30 -8.90
C THR A 251 14.76 15.38 -10.12
N LEU A 252 13.65 15.29 -10.86
CA LEU A 252 13.52 14.36 -11.99
C LEU A 252 14.32 14.82 -13.24
N ALA A 253 14.62 16.12 -13.37
CA ALA A 253 15.38 16.64 -14.47
C ALA A 253 16.91 16.60 -14.25
N ASP A 254 17.37 16.31 -13.03
CA ASP A 254 18.80 16.21 -12.70
C ASP A 254 19.24 14.73 -12.65
N PRO A 255 20.00 14.24 -13.65
CA PRO A 255 20.48 12.87 -13.68
C PRO A 255 21.34 12.49 -12.46
N THR A 256 22.08 13.44 -11.89
CA THR A 256 22.92 13.21 -10.71
C THR A 256 22.07 13.01 -9.46
N ALA A 257 21.02 13.82 -9.29
CA ALA A 257 20.07 13.67 -8.21
C ALA A 257 19.29 12.34 -8.32
N VAL A 258 18.85 11.98 -9.53
CA VAL A 258 18.17 10.68 -9.79
C VAL A 258 19.09 9.51 -9.48
N TYR A 259 20.35 9.57 -9.92
CA TYR A 259 21.32 8.52 -9.60
C TYR A 259 21.59 8.42 -8.10
N GLY A 260 21.85 9.56 -7.43
CA GLY A 260 22.09 9.59 -5.98
C GLY A 260 20.92 9.03 -5.18
N LEU A 261 19.69 9.33 -5.60
CA LEU A 261 18.48 8.77 -4.98
C LEU A 261 18.35 7.26 -5.23
N ALA A 262 18.62 6.79 -6.45
CA ALA A 262 18.59 5.36 -6.77
C ALA A 262 19.65 4.58 -5.98
N ASP A 263 20.87 5.10 -5.89
CA ASP A 263 21.96 4.50 -5.12
C ASP A 263 21.64 4.46 -3.61
N ALA A 264 21.14 5.57 -3.05
CA ALA A 264 20.70 5.61 -1.65
C ALA A 264 19.55 4.63 -1.39
N ALA A 265 18.53 4.60 -2.25
CA ALA A 265 17.37 3.72 -2.10
C ALA A 265 17.79 2.24 -2.17
N THR A 266 18.61 1.85 -3.16
CA THR A 266 19.04 0.45 -3.31
C THR A 266 19.91 -0.04 -2.16
N LYS A 267 20.62 0.85 -1.47
CA LYS A 267 21.41 0.53 -0.27
C LYS A 267 20.59 0.52 1.02
N ALA A 268 19.60 1.41 1.12
CA ALA A 268 18.81 1.64 2.32
C ALA A 268 17.65 0.66 2.48
N LEU A 269 17.11 0.15 1.36
CA LEU A 269 15.89 -0.65 1.37
C LEU A 269 16.18 -2.15 1.45
N THR A 270 15.44 -2.83 2.32
CA THR A 270 15.19 -4.26 2.20
C THR A 270 13.80 -4.44 1.62
N VAL A 271 13.66 -5.24 0.57
CA VAL A 271 12.41 -5.43 -0.17
C VAL A 271 12.05 -6.91 -0.32
N ASP A 272 10.84 -7.22 -0.78
CA ASP A 272 10.52 -8.58 -1.19
C ASP A 272 11.21 -8.93 -2.54
N THR A 273 11.24 -10.22 -2.86
CA THR A 273 11.81 -10.72 -4.13
C THR A 273 11.06 -10.18 -5.36
N GLY A 274 9.80 -9.78 -5.21
CA GLY A 274 8.99 -9.12 -6.24
C GLY A 274 9.56 -7.76 -6.64
N LEU A 275 10.19 -7.02 -5.71
CA LEU A 275 10.85 -5.73 -5.91
C LEU A 275 12.38 -5.84 -5.96
N GLY A 276 12.94 -7.03 -5.98
CA GLY A 276 14.37 -7.31 -5.84
C GLY A 276 15.26 -6.90 -7.01
N SER A 277 14.85 -5.95 -7.86
CA SER A 277 15.67 -5.39 -8.94
C SER A 277 15.34 -3.92 -9.20
N ILE A 278 16.32 -3.19 -9.74
CA ILE A 278 16.18 -1.75 -9.99
C ILE A 278 15.05 -1.43 -10.98
N ASP A 279 14.85 -2.25 -11.99
CA ASP A 279 13.77 -2.07 -12.96
C ASP A 279 12.39 -2.18 -12.32
N LYS A 280 12.20 -3.09 -11.36
CA LYS A 280 10.96 -3.25 -10.61
C LYS A 280 10.72 -2.08 -9.64
N LEU A 281 11.77 -1.60 -8.97
CA LEU A 281 11.68 -0.40 -8.12
C LEU A 281 11.35 0.85 -8.95
N VAL A 282 11.94 1.00 -10.14
CA VAL A 282 11.61 2.08 -11.08
C VAL A 282 10.18 1.95 -11.60
N GLY A 283 9.73 0.73 -11.89
CA GLY A 283 8.33 0.44 -12.26
C GLY A 283 7.35 0.91 -11.19
N LEU A 284 7.60 0.54 -9.93
CA LEU A 284 6.79 0.98 -8.78
C LEU A 284 6.81 2.50 -8.60
N ALA A 285 7.98 3.12 -8.69
CA ALA A 285 8.12 4.58 -8.61
C ALA A 285 7.35 5.28 -9.76
N SER A 286 7.35 4.70 -10.97
CA SER A 286 6.58 5.19 -12.11
C SER A 286 5.07 5.09 -11.86
N ASP A 287 4.57 3.99 -11.28
CA ASP A 287 3.16 3.84 -10.92
C ASP A 287 2.73 4.86 -9.86
N LEU A 288 3.50 5.02 -8.81
CA LEU A 288 3.25 6.05 -7.79
C LEU A 288 3.32 7.47 -8.38
N ASN A 289 4.19 7.71 -9.36
CA ASN A 289 4.31 9.02 -10.01
C ASN A 289 3.06 9.40 -10.83
N LYS A 290 2.28 8.44 -11.29
CA LYS A 290 1.00 8.68 -11.99
C LYS A 290 -0.07 9.26 -11.06
N VAL A 291 0.00 8.96 -9.75
CA VAL A 291 -0.98 9.43 -8.76
C VAL A 291 -0.70 10.87 -8.37
N PRO A 292 -1.60 11.84 -8.61
CA PRO A 292 -1.39 13.23 -8.19
C PRO A 292 -1.31 13.35 -6.66
N PRO A 293 -0.48 14.25 -6.09
CA PRO A 293 -0.37 14.43 -4.62
C PRO A 293 -1.70 14.70 -3.92
N LYS A 294 -2.63 15.43 -4.55
CA LYS A 294 -3.98 15.68 -4.05
C LYS A 294 -4.87 14.44 -3.98
N GLN A 295 -4.47 13.35 -4.62
CA GLN A 295 -5.15 12.06 -4.63
C GLN A 295 -4.42 11.00 -3.78
N ILE A 296 -3.39 11.39 -3.05
CA ILE A 296 -2.72 10.52 -2.07
C ILE A 296 -3.26 10.89 -0.69
N THR A 297 -4.02 9.97 -0.08
CA THR A 297 -4.59 10.16 1.25
C THR A 297 -3.71 9.48 2.29
N PHE A 298 -3.30 10.24 3.30
CA PHE A 298 -2.68 9.70 4.51
C PHE A 298 -3.76 9.55 5.58
N THR A 299 -3.77 8.42 6.26
CA THR A 299 -4.73 8.12 7.31
C THR A 299 -4.09 7.24 8.39
N THR A 300 -4.67 7.23 9.57
CA THR A 300 -4.25 6.35 10.66
C THR A 300 -5.39 5.39 11.00
N MET A 301 -5.10 4.11 11.14
CA MET A 301 -6.05 3.12 11.61
C MET A 301 -6.66 3.57 12.94
N GLN A 302 -7.98 3.59 13.02
CA GLN A 302 -8.67 3.90 14.26
C GLN A 302 -8.35 2.84 15.33
N THR A 303 -7.98 3.31 16.50
CA THR A 303 -7.66 2.47 17.66
C THR A 303 -8.41 2.92 18.90
N ALA A 304 -8.48 2.03 19.89
CA ALA A 304 -8.95 2.32 21.23
C ALA A 304 -7.93 1.76 22.25
N PRO A 305 -7.86 2.32 23.47
CA PRO A 305 -7.05 1.72 24.53
C PRO A 305 -7.47 0.28 24.79
N ASP A 306 -6.50 -0.62 25.02
CA ASP A 306 -6.78 -1.98 25.45
C ASP A 306 -7.40 -1.97 26.85
N PRO A 307 -8.58 -2.60 27.06
CA PRO A 307 -9.21 -2.67 28.37
C PRO A 307 -8.35 -3.30 29.47
N ASN A 308 -7.42 -4.18 29.09
CA ASN A 308 -6.54 -4.91 30.02
C ASN A 308 -5.21 -4.18 30.26
N ASN A 309 -4.78 -3.34 29.33
CA ASN A 309 -3.55 -2.58 29.46
C ASN A 309 -3.64 -1.25 28.69
N ARG A 310 -3.87 -0.16 29.37
CA ARG A 310 -4.05 1.17 28.77
C ARG A 310 -2.84 1.71 28.01
N GLU A 311 -1.67 1.11 28.17
CA GLU A 311 -0.48 1.42 27.39
C GLU A 311 -0.48 0.70 26.02
N ARG A 312 -1.50 -0.09 25.74
CA ARG A 312 -1.69 -0.85 24.50
C ARG A 312 -2.95 -0.38 23.78
N LEU A 313 -3.01 -0.70 22.51
CA LEU A 313 -4.09 -0.32 21.63
C LEU A 313 -4.77 -1.58 21.08
N VAL A 314 -6.06 -1.48 20.81
CA VAL A 314 -6.84 -2.45 20.05
C VAL A 314 -7.48 -1.77 18.85
N VAL A 315 -7.92 -2.54 17.86
CA VAL A 315 -8.64 -2.04 16.69
C VAL A 315 -9.91 -1.32 17.13
N GLY A 316 -10.04 -0.05 16.74
CA GLY A 316 -11.16 0.82 17.09
C GLY A 316 -12.34 0.70 16.13
N SER A 317 -13.44 1.36 16.50
CA SER A 317 -14.61 1.49 15.64
C SER A 317 -14.25 2.29 14.37
N GLY A 318 -14.74 1.88 13.21
CA GLY A 318 -14.40 2.49 11.92
C GLY A 318 -13.22 1.84 11.19
N ALA A 319 -12.26 1.23 11.89
CA ALA A 319 -11.10 0.59 11.28
C ALA A 319 -11.49 -0.49 10.25
N LYS A 320 -12.53 -1.29 10.55
CA LYS A 320 -13.04 -2.30 9.60
C LYS A 320 -13.55 -1.68 8.29
N SER A 321 -14.20 -0.51 8.37
CA SER A 321 -14.64 0.22 7.17
C SER A 321 -13.45 0.77 6.39
N LEU A 322 -12.40 1.22 7.07
CA LEU A 322 -11.15 1.66 6.43
C LEU A 322 -10.44 0.49 5.73
N PHE A 323 -10.33 -0.66 6.40
CA PHE A 323 -9.75 -1.87 5.79
C PHE A 323 -10.54 -2.32 4.57
N ALA A 324 -11.87 -2.35 4.67
CA ALA A 324 -12.74 -2.72 3.56
C ALA A 324 -12.65 -1.74 2.40
N ALA A 325 -12.55 -0.43 2.66
CA ALA A 325 -12.38 0.56 1.61
C ALA A 325 -11.08 0.34 0.83
N ILE A 326 -9.96 0.08 1.53
CA ILE A 326 -8.67 -0.20 0.91
C ILE A 326 -8.71 -1.53 0.15
N ALA A 327 -9.19 -2.61 0.77
CA ALA A 327 -9.27 -3.94 0.15
C ALA A 327 -10.21 -3.98 -1.08
N ASN A 328 -11.16 -3.04 -1.17
CA ASN A 328 -12.10 -2.90 -2.29
C ASN A 328 -11.67 -1.84 -3.32
N ASP A 329 -10.43 -1.35 -3.25
CA ASP A 329 -9.90 -0.34 -4.17
C ASP A 329 -10.75 0.95 -4.23
N GLN A 330 -11.29 1.38 -3.06
CA GLN A 330 -12.14 2.56 -2.95
C GLN A 330 -11.33 3.79 -2.55
N SER A 331 -11.49 4.88 -3.31
CA SER A 331 -10.85 6.16 -2.99
C SER A 331 -11.41 6.76 -1.69
N LEU A 332 -10.52 7.23 -0.82
CA LEU A 332 -10.86 7.98 0.40
C LEU A 332 -10.86 9.50 0.17
N THR A 333 -10.34 9.98 -0.95
CA THR A 333 -10.48 11.37 -1.35
C THR A 333 -11.89 11.58 -1.89
N GLY A 334 -12.74 12.25 -1.12
CA GLY A 334 -14.03 12.73 -1.60
C GLY A 334 -13.84 13.77 -2.70
N SER A 335 -13.62 13.33 -3.93
CA SER A 335 -13.93 14.15 -5.08
C SER A 335 -15.40 13.93 -5.41
N SER A 336 -16.26 14.77 -4.82
CA SER A 336 -17.64 14.97 -5.27
C SER A 336 -17.74 15.42 -6.75
N ASP A 337 -16.62 15.47 -7.49
CA ASP A 337 -16.57 15.96 -8.87
C ASP A 337 -15.99 14.99 -9.92
N LYS A 338 -15.65 13.77 -9.55
CA LYS A 338 -15.76 12.68 -10.50
C LYS A 338 -16.66 11.66 -9.85
N LYS A 339 -17.93 11.59 -10.37
CA LYS A 339 -18.61 10.32 -10.44
C LYS A 339 -17.53 9.26 -10.29
N SER A 340 -17.58 8.46 -9.18
CA SER A 340 -17.28 7.06 -9.37
C SER A 340 -17.53 6.83 -10.83
N ALA A 341 -16.62 6.30 -11.58
CA ALA A 341 -17.04 5.41 -12.61
C ALA A 341 -17.70 4.26 -11.81
N THR A 342 -18.84 4.60 -11.21
CA THR A 342 -20.03 3.82 -11.41
C THR A 342 -19.83 3.38 -12.82
N PRO A 343 -19.75 2.07 -13.13
CA PRO A 343 -20.04 1.70 -14.48
C PRO A 343 -21.33 2.47 -14.79
N THR A 344 -21.20 3.62 -15.44
CA THR A 344 -22.23 4.35 -16.13
C THR A 344 -22.19 3.73 -17.51
N ALA A 345 -22.63 2.52 -17.51
CA ALA A 345 -24.00 2.26 -17.80
C ALA A 345 -24.80 2.72 -16.57
N THR A 346 -25.54 3.76 -16.72
CA THR A 346 -26.94 3.70 -16.42
C THR A 346 -27.37 2.36 -17.00
N ALA A 347 -27.19 1.26 -16.22
CA ALA A 347 -28.12 0.20 -16.27
C ALA A 347 -29.40 0.95 -15.92
N GLN A 348 -30.15 1.41 -16.93
CA GLN A 348 -31.57 1.48 -16.83
C GLN A 348 -31.90 0.32 -15.94
N ALA A 349 -32.47 0.57 -14.77
CA ALA A 349 -32.82 -0.47 -13.83
C ALA A 349 -33.59 -1.49 -14.67
N VAL A 350 -32.89 -2.56 -15.06
CA VAL A 350 -33.48 -3.53 -15.99
C VAL A 350 -34.48 -4.22 -15.12
N ASP A 351 -35.74 -4.03 -15.42
CA ASP A 351 -36.80 -4.69 -14.68
C ASP A 351 -36.61 -6.21 -14.82
N THR A 352 -36.11 -6.81 -13.75
CA THR A 352 -35.78 -8.24 -13.73
C THR A 352 -37.02 -9.09 -14.04
N ALA A 353 -38.23 -8.60 -13.74
CA ALA A 353 -39.50 -9.27 -14.06
C ALA A 353 -39.74 -9.41 -15.57
N GLN A 354 -39.05 -8.62 -16.38
CA GLN A 354 -39.10 -8.72 -17.84
C GLN A 354 -38.02 -9.63 -18.45
N ILE A 355 -37.08 -10.13 -17.62
CA ILE A 355 -35.97 -10.95 -18.09
C ILE A 355 -36.31 -12.42 -17.98
N ALA A 356 -36.61 -13.05 -19.13
CA ALA A 356 -36.75 -14.49 -19.25
C ALA A 356 -35.41 -15.13 -19.67
N VAL A 357 -35.05 -16.23 -19.03
CA VAL A 357 -33.79 -16.96 -19.27
C VAL A 357 -34.14 -18.39 -19.70
N LYS A 358 -33.56 -18.86 -20.81
CA LYS A 358 -33.54 -20.27 -21.14
C LYS A 358 -32.40 -20.95 -20.38
N VAL A 359 -32.72 -21.79 -19.41
CA VAL A 359 -31.73 -22.52 -18.61
C VAL A 359 -31.56 -23.94 -19.17
N GLU A 360 -30.36 -24.25 -19.63
CA GLU A 360 -30.02 -25.55 -20.22
C GLU A 360 -29.09 -26.35 -19.31
N ASN A 361 -29.43 -27.58 -19.06
CA ASN A 361 -28.64 -28.49 -18.25
C ASN A 361 -27.59 -29.22 -19.10
N GLY A 362 -26.34 -28.80 -18.95
CA GLY A 362 -25.15 -29.45 -19.50
C GLY A 362 -24.31 -30.24 -18.48
N THR A 363 -24.83 -30.42 -17.24
CA THR A 363 -24.10 -31.13 -16.18
C THR A 363 -24.23 -32.65 -16.24
N GLY A 364 -25.26 -33.17 -16.91
CA GLY A 364 -25.67 -34.58 -16.82
C GLY A 364 -26.42 -34.94 -15.53
N ILE A 365 -26.62 -34.02 -14.58
CA ILE A 365 -27.34 -34.23 -13.34
C ILE A 365 -28.81 -33.88 -13.52
N GLY A 366 -29.72 -34.84 -13.25
CA GLY A 366 -31.16 -34.64 -13.43
C GLY A 366 -31.72 -33.47 -12.61
N GLY A 367 -32.60 -32.63 -13.22
CA GLY A 367 -33.28 -31.53 -12.52
C GLY A 367 -32.45 -30.26 -12.34
N ARG A 368 -31.18 -30.23 -12.74
CA ARG A 368 -30.28 -29.10 -12.46
C ARG A 368 -30.78 -27.77 -13.05
N ALA A 369 -31.26 -27.77 -14.29
CA ALA A 369 -31.85 -26.58 -14.90
C ALA A 369 -33.06 -26.05 -14.14
N SER A 370 -33.90 -26.93 -13.62
CA SER A 370 -35.10 -26.56 -12.87
C SER A 370 -34.72 -25.83 -11.54
N VAL A 371 -33.73 -26.33 -10.83
CA VAL A 371 -33.23 -25.70 -9.59
C VAL A 371 -32.79 -24.26 -9.84
N ILE A 372 -32.06 -24.02 -10.94
CA ILE A 372 -31.56 -22.67 -11.27
C ILE A 372 -32.69 -21.78 -11.81
N ALA A 373 -33.62 -22.32 -12.62
CA ALA A 373 -34.76 -21.55 -13.08
C ALA A 373 -35.65 -21.08 -11.92
N THR A 374 -35.92 -21.97 -10.95
CA THR A 374 -36.66 -21.61 -9.73
C THR A 374 -35.88 -20.53 -8.93
N ALA A 375 -34.58 -20.68 -8.76
CA ALA A 375 -33.79 -19.69 -8.07
C ALA A 375 -33.79 -18.30 -8.74
N LEU A 376 -33.88 -18.23 -10.04
CA LEU A 376 -34.06 -16.97 -10.78
C LEU A 376 -35.47 -16.39 -10.54
N THR A 377 -36.51 -17.16 -10.61
CA THR A 377 -37.89 -16.67 -10.35
C THR A 377 -38.07 -16.23 -8.91
N ASP A 378 -37.50 -16.93 -7.94
CA ASP A 378 -37.47 -16.52 -6.51
C ASP A 378 -36.74 -15.18 -6.28
N LYS A 379 -35.80 -14.83 -7.17
CA LYS A 379 -35.07 -13.55 -7.16
C LYS A 379 -35.76 -12.47 -8.01
N GLY A 380 -37.01 -12.68 -8.43
CA GLY A 380 -37.81 -11.71 -9.14
C GLY A 380 -37.57 -11.64 -10.64
N PHE A 381 -36.93 -12.65 -11.25
CA PHE A 381 -36.85 -12.76 -12.71
C PHE A 381 -38.17 -13.29 -13.31
N SER A 382 -38.35 -13.11 -14.62
CA SER A 382 -39.56 -13.44 -15.32
C SER A 382 -39.98 -14.91 -15.11
N SER A 383 -41.27 -15.14 -14.83
CA SER A 383 -41.87 -16.47 -14.82
C SER A 383 -41.85 -17.17 -16.22
N GLY A 384 -41.53 -16.40 -17.28
CA GLY A 384 -41.25 -16.93 -18.60
C GLY A 384 -39.90 -17.65 -18.75
N THR A 385 -39.11 -17.77 -17.65
CA THR A 385 -37.87 -18.55 -17.61
C THR A 385 -38.17 -20.03 -17.89
N THR A 386 -37.47 -20.60 -18.88
CA THR A 386 -37.71 -21.99 -19.36
C THR A 386 -36.51 -22.88 -19.06
N THR A 387 -36.76 -24.19 -19.04
CA THR A 387 -35.72 -25.20 -18.81
C THR A 387 -35.61 -26.16 -20.00
N ALA A 388 -34.38 -26.59 -20.30
CA ALA A 388 -34.08 -27.61 -21.30
C ALA A 388 -32.83 -28.41 -20.91
N ASN A 389 -32.58 -29.48 -21.66
CA ASN A 389 -31.26 -30.12 -21.61
C ASN A 389 -30.39 -29.50 -22.73
N ALA A 390 -29.14 -29.30 -22.46
CA ALA A 390 -28.14 -28.91 -23.44
C ALA A 390 -27.97 -30.08 -24.47
N SER A 391 -27.46 -29.79 -25.64
CA SER A 391 -27.22 -30.79 -26.70
C SER A 391 -26.15 -31.84 -26.31
N GLY A 392 -25.45 -31.62 -25.20
CA GLY A 392 -24.45 -32.53 -24.61
C GLY A 392 -23.97 -32.03 -23.26
N THR A 393 -23.14 -32.81 -22.62
CA THR A 393 -22.48 -32.36 -21.37
C THR A 393 -21.38 -31.32 -21.68
N THR A 394 -21.28 -30.28 -20.84
CA THR A 394 -20.26 -29.25 -20.94
C THR A 394 -19.53 -29.09 -19.62
N SER A 395 -18.24 -28.81 -19.69
CA SER A 395 -17.40 -28.62 -18.50
C SER A 395 -17.59 -27.23 -17.88
N SER A 396 -18.00 -26.22 -18.64
CA SER A 396 -18.04 -24.83 -18.20
C SER A 396 -19.45 -24.25 -18.36
N THR A 397 -19.89 -23.54 -17.31
CA THR A 397 -21.13 -22.75 -17.32
C THR A 397 -20.95 -21.50 -18.20
N THR A 398 -21.92 -21.19 -19.04
CA THR A 398 -21.86 -20.05 -19.95
C THR A 398 -23.24 -19.40 -20.07
N LEU A 399 -23.28 -18.06 -19.94
CA LEU A 399 -24.48 -17.24 -20.19
C LEU A 399 -24.32 -16.50 -21.53
N THR A 400 -25.09 -16.94 -22.54
CA THR A 400 -25.09 -16.30 -23.85
C THR A 400 -26.22 -15.29 -23.95
N TYR A 401 -25.96 -14.12 -24.55
CA TYR A 401 -26.92 -13.03 -24.72
C TYR A 401 -26.89 -12.44 -26.11
N GLY A 402 -28.03 -11.96 -26.58
CA GLY A 402 -28.18 -11.32 -27.90
C GLY A 402 -27.67 -9.88 -27.92
N THR A 403 -27.56 -9.31 -29.11
CA THR A 403 -27.16 -7.92 -29.32
C THR A 403 -28.07 -6.97 -28.52
N GLY A 404 -27.49 -6.06 -27.74
CA GLY A 404 -28.20 -5.10 -26.88
C GLY A 404 -28.66 -5.65 -25.53
N GLN A 405 -28.52 -6.96 -25.26
CA GLN A 405 -28.99 -7.59 -24.02
C GLN A 405 -27.91 -7.79 -22.97
N LYS A 406 -26.76 -7.12 -23.13
CA LYS A 406 -25.67 -7.19 -22.15
C LYS A 406 -26.09 -6.76 -20.73
N PRO A 407 -26.91 -5.69 -20.54
CA PRO A 407 -27.36 -5.31 -19.19
C PRO A 407 -28.22 -6.37 -18.51
N GLN A 408 -29.10 -7.04 -19.31
CA GLN A 408 -29.94 -8.14 -18.80
C GLN A 408 -29.09 -9.36 -18.42
N ALA A 409 -28.08 -9.71 -19.24
CA ALA A 409 -27.15 -10.79 -18.95
C ALA A 409 -26.33 -10.50 -17.68
N GLN A 410 -25.93 -9.27 -17.48
CA GLN A 410 -25.25 -8.83 -16.25
C GLN A 410 -26.13 -8.96 -15.00
N ALA A 411 -27.42 -8.63 -15.11
CA ALA A 411 -28.37 -8.81 -14.00
C ALA A 411 -28.52 -10.30 -13.64
N VAL A 412 -28.64 -11.18 -14.62
CA VAL A 412 -28.71 -12.65 -14.41
C VAL A 412 -27.40 -13.17 -13.80
N ALA A 413 -26.25 -12.76 -14.35
CA ALA A 413 -24.95 -13.16 -13.83
C ALA A 413 -24.78 -12.74 -12.37
N HIS A 414 -25.12 -11.52 -12.04
CA HIS A 414 -25.06 -11.00 -10.67
C HIS A 414 -25.97 -11.83 -9.73
N ALA A 415 -27.19 -12.11 -10.14
CA ALA A 415 -28.15 -12.89 -9.34
C ALA A 415 -27.68 -14.33 -9.06
N LEU A 416 -26.91 -14.91 -9.96
CA LEU A 416 -26.41 -16.28 -9.88
C LEU A 416 -24.94 -16.37 -9.42
N GLY A 417 -24.26 -15.25 -9.23
CA GLY A 417 -22.84 -15.21 -8.82
C GLY A 417 -21.86 -15.59 -9.94
N LEU A 418 -22.27 -15.45 -11.22
CA LEU A 418 -21.39 -15.67 -12.36
C LEU A 418 -20.50 -14.45 -12.60
N THR A 419 -19.22 -14.69 -12.91
CA THR A 419 -18.29 -13.63 -13.32
C THR A 419 -18.50 -13.25 -14.80
N THR A 420 -17.96 -12.10 -15.20
CA THR A 420 -18.07 -11.63 -16.60
C THR A 420 -17.42 -12.58 -17.61
N SER A 421 -16.50 -13.45 -17.20
CA SER A 421 -15.89 -14.48 -18.04
C SER A 421 -16.88 -15.54 -18.52
N HIS A 422 -18.02 -15.71 -17.82
CA HIS A 422 -19.07 -16.62 -18.21
C HIS A 422 -20.06 -16.00 -19.23
N LEU A 423 -19.97 -14.69 -19.50
CA LEU A 423 -20.86 -13.98 -20.41
C LEU A 423 -20.30 -14.02 -21.85
N LYS A 424 -21.08 -14.51 -22.79
CA LYS A 424 -20.72 -14.52 -24.21
C LYS A 424 -21.81 -13.86 -25.03
N GLN A 425 -21.43 -12.95 -25.92
CA GLN A 425 -22.38 -12.43 -26.91
C GLN A 425 -22.57 -13.44 -28.02
N GLY A 426 -23.82 -13.79 -28.29
CA GLY A 426 -24.22 -14.67 -29.38
C GLY A 426 -25.02 -13.94 -30.43
N ASN A 427 -25.27 -14.61 -31.56
CA ASN A 427 -26.07 -14.08 -32.70
C ASN A 427 -27.58 -14.30 -32.54
N GLY A 428 -28.02 -15.00 -31.47
CA GLY A 428 -29.44 -15.27 -31.19
C GLY A 428 -30.10 -14.14 -30.37
N GLY A 429 -31.45 -14.09 -30.43
CA GLY A 429 -32.21 -13.23 -29.50
C GLY A 429 -32.50 -13.95 -28.20
N GLY A 430 -32.34 -13.23 -27.07
CA GLY A 430 -32.63 -13.75 -25.72
C GLY A 430 -31.40 -14.19 -24.93
N LEU A 431 -31.64 -14.60 -23.66
CA LEU A 431 -30.61 -15.08 -22.74
C LEU A 431 -30.70 -16.61 -22.63
N THR A 432 -29.57 -17.29 -22.84
CA THR A 432 -29.44 -18.73 -22.64
C THR A 432 -28.32 -19.02 -21.66
N LEU A 433 -28.65 -19.63 -20.53
CA LEU A 433 -27.69 -20.10 -19.53
C LEU A 433 -27.49 -21.61 -19.70
N VAL A 434 -26.31 -22.03 -20.09
CA VAL A 434 -25.91 -23.44 -20.10
C VAL A 434 -25.14 -23.73 -18.83
N ILE A 435 -25.63 -24.65 -17.99
CA ILE A 435 -24.99 -25.05 -16.75
C ILE A 435 -24.00 -26.16 -17.05
N GLY A 436 -22.72 -25.95 -16.75
CA GLY A 436 -21.64 -26.94 -16.91
C GLY A 436 -21.40 -27.78 -15.66
N SER A 437 -20.53 -28.80 -15.79
CA SER A 437 -20.12 -29.66 -14.68
C SER A 437 -19.30 -28.90 -13.58
N ASP A 438 -18.85 -27.68 -13.89
CA ASP A 438 -18.26 -26.72 -12.93
C ASP A 438 -19.28 -26.16 -11.93
N TRP A 439 -20.59 -26.42 -12.14
CA TRP A 439 -21.67 -26.03 -11.21
C TRP A 439 -22.63 -27.20 -10.89
N PRO A 440 -22.15 -28.22 -10.16
CA PRO A 440 -22.92 -29.46 -9.94
C PRO A 440 -24.06 -29.32 -8.91
N SER A 441 -24.01 -28.34 -8.00
CA SER A 441 -25.00 -28.18 -6.92
C SER A 441 -25.16 -26.71 -6.50
N GLY A 442 -26.16 -26.43 -5.67
CA GLY A 442 -26.45 -25.08 -5.16
C GLY A 442 -27.16 -24.17 -6.17
N THR A 443 -27.62 -23.01 -5.73
CA THR A 443 -28.34 -21.99 -6.51
C THR A 443 -27.46 -20.79 -6.89
N THR A 444 -26.22 -20.79 -6.41
CA THR A 444 -25.19 -19.79 -6.70
C THR A 444 -23.95 -20.50 -7.24
N TYR A 445 -23.27 -19.91 -8.20
CA TYR A 445 -22.10 -20.51 -8.82
C TYR A 445 -20.97 -20.75 -7.81
N PRO A 446 -20.37 -21.95 -7.73
CA PRO A 446 -19.50 -22.34 -6.63
C PRO A 446 -18.18 -21.55 -6.49
N ASN A 447 -17.70 -20.95 -7.58
CA ASN A 447 -16.52 -20.09 -7.56
C ASN A 447 -16.86 -18.59 -7.44
N SER A 448 -18.10 -18.26 -7.09
CA SER A 448 -18.43 -16.93 -6.64
C SER A 448 -17.81 -16.69 -5.27
N THR A 449 -16.49 -16.55 -5.21
CA THR A 449 -15.87 -15.82 -4.14
C THR A 449 -16.37 -14.39 -4.23
N ALA A 450 -17.27 -14.06 -3.31
CA ALA A 450 -17.82 -12.75 -3.02
C ALA A 450 -18.87 -12.22 -3.99
N SER A 451 -20.12 -12.08 -3.49
CA SER A 451 -20.86 -10.83 -3.65
C SER A 451 -19.87 -9.69 -3.88
N SER A 452 -20.04 -8.87 -4.91
CA SER A 452 -19.29 -7.60 -4.99
C SER A 452 -19.31 -7.01 -3.58
N PRO A 453 -18.15 -6.72 -2.96
CA PRO A 453 -18.15 -6.24 -1.59
C PRO A 453 -19.09 -5.04 -1.57
N GLN A 454 -20.02 -5.05 -0.63
CA GLN A 454 -20.86 -3.86 -0.42
C GLN A 454 -19.89 -2.68 -0.27
N PRO A 455 -20.09 -1.56 -1.00
CA PRO A 455 -19.18 -0.42 -0.89
C PRO A 455 -18.96 -0.11 0.58
N ALA A 456 -17.71 -0.04 1.00
CA ALA A 456 -17.40 0.31 2.39
C ALA A 456 -17.93 1.71 2.66
N ASP A 457 -18.41 1.95 3.87
CA ASP A 457 -18.78 3.29 4.31
C ASP A 457 -17.52 4.16 4.41
N THR A 458 -17.25 4.91 3.34
CA THR A 458 -16.06 5.78 3.27
C THR A 458 -16.11 6.91 4.29
N HIS A 459 -17.30 7.34 4.71
CA HIS A 459 -17.44 8.33 5.79
C HIS A 459 -16.99 7.72 7.12
N ALA A 460 -17.42 6.51 7.44
CA ALA A 460 -16.96 5.79 8.63
C ALA A 460 -15.45 5.47 8.52
N ALA A 461 -14.95 5.15 7.32
CA ALA A 461 -13.53 4.86 7.07
C ALA A 461 -12.62 6.05 7.40
N VAL A 462 -13.02 7.29 7.11
CA VAL A 462 -12.21 8.48 7.40
C VAL A 462 -12.55 9.15 8.73
N SER A 463 -13.67 8.80 9.36
CA SER A 463 -14.07 9.33 10.66
C SER A 463 -13.04 8.96 11.73
N ASN A 464 -12.49 9.96 12.41
CA ASN A 464 -11.44 9.80 13.43
C ASN A 464 -10.15 9.09 12.93
N ALA A 465 -9.95 8.99 11.61
CA ALA A 465 -8.77 8.41 10.99
C ALA A 465 -7.68 9.46 10.68
N HIS A 466 -7.88 10.71 11.10
CA HIS A 466 -6.98 11.84 10.82
C HIS A 466 -6.56 11.94 9.34
N ALA A 467 -7.53 11.67 8.44
CA ALA A 467 -7.28 11.63 7.00
C ALA A 467 -6.89 13.02 6.46
N GLN A 468 -5.81 13.06 5.68
CA GLN A 468 -5.33 14.27 4.99
C GLN A 468 -4.69 13.90 3.65
N THR A 469 -4.77 14.78 2.67
CA THR A 469 -4.10 14.54 1.39
C THR A 469 -2.66 15.06 1.39
N ALA A 470 -1.81 14.52 0.53
CA ALA A 470 -0.39 14.88 0.47
C ALA A 470 -0.14 16.36 0.11
N ASP A 471 -1.09 17.05 -0.52
CA ASP A 471 -1.02 18.48 -0.79
C ASP A 471 -1.51 19.36 0.38
N GLN A 472 -2.36 18.82 1.26
CA GLN A 472 -2.88 19.53 2.44
C GLN A 472 -1.89 19.62 3.59
N SER A 473 -0.77 18.92 3.54
CA SER A 473 0.29 18.98 4.55
C SER A 473 1.01 20.35 4.63
N LYS A 474 0.34 21.42 4.23
CA LYS A 474 0.77 22.82 4.44
C LYS A 474 0.53 23.30 5.86
N THR A 475 -0.28 22.59 6.64
CA THR A 475 -0.45 22.87 8.07
C THR A 475 0.79 22.35 8.82
N CYS A 476 1.40 23.23 9.61
CA CYS A 476 2.57 22.83 10.40
C CYS A 476 2.21 21.74 11.43
N ALA A 477 3.16 20.87 11.75
CA ALA A 477 3.01 19.88 12.81
C ALA A 477 2.68 20.58 14.13
N GLY A 478 1.57 20.18 14.73
CA GLY A 478 1.13 20.73 16.02
C GLY A 478 2.05 20.29 17.14
N VAL A 479 2.83 21.21 17.70
CA VAL A 479 3.70 20.95 18.86
C VAL A 479 2.82 20.64 20.06
N SER A 480 3.22 19.64 20.88
CA SER A 480 2.46 19.22 22.06
C SER A 480 2.27 20.37 23.06
N PRO A 481 1.04 20.67 23.46
CA PRO A 481 0.78 21.64 24.51
C PRO A 481 0.94 21.05 25.93
N TYR A 482 1.18 19.74 26.04
CA TYR A 482 1.26 19.01 27.29
C TYR A 482 2.72 18.87 27.77
N LYS A 483 2.90 18.54 29.04
CA LYS A 483 4.22 18.27 29.65
C LYS A 483 4.69 16.86 29.27
N THR A 484 5.06 16.68 28.04
CA THR A 484 5.39 15.38 27.43
C THR A 484 6.90 15.08 27.45
N VAL A 485 7.74 16.07 27.70
CA VAL A 485 9.20 15.91 27.73
C VAL A 485 9.76 16.17 29.13
N SER A 486 10.97 15.67 29.40
CA SER A 486 11.70 15.91 30.64
C SER A 486 13.10 16.44 30.32
N LEU A 487 13.49 17.55 30.93
CA LEU A 487 14.83 18.11 30.83
C LEU A 487 15.37 18.29 32.23
N ASN A 488 16.53 17.72 32.53
CA ASN A 488 17.17 17.73 33.84
C ASN A 488 16.25 17.28 35.00
N GLY A 489 15.40 16.27 34.72
CA GLY A 489 14.43 15.73 35.67
C GLY A 489 13.17 16.57 35.87
N VAL A 490 13.02 17.69 35.17
CA VAL A 490 11.82 18.55 35.23
C VAL A 490 10.89 18.25 34.02
N SER A 491 9.64 17.86 34.32
CA SER A 491 8.62 17.64 33.30
C SER A 491 8.10 18.98 32.77
N MET A 492 8.13 19.16 31.44
CA MET A 492 7.75 20.41 30.79
C MET A 492 7.16 20.18 29.39
N THR A 493 6.57 21.23 28.79
CA THR A 493 6.15 21.15 27.39
C THR A 493 7.36 21.22 26.46
N PRO A 494 7.27 20.68 25.22
CA PRO A 494 8.36 20.77 24.24
C PRO A 494 8.82 22.21 23.96
N ALA A 495 7.90 23.19 23.98
CA ALA A 495 8.23 24.60 23.83
C ALA A 495 8.99 25.18 25.03
N GLN A 496 8.65 24.76 26.26
CA GLN A 496 9.41 25.13 27.46
C GLN A 496 10.80 24.50 27.45
N ALA A 497 10.91 23.24 27.02
CA ALA A 497 12.20 22.56 26.87
C ALA A 497 13.10 23.27 25.85
N TYR A 498 12.54 23.72 24.74
CA TYR A 498 13.26 24.51 23.74
C TYR A 498 13.84 25.79 24.34
N ALA A 499 13.03 26.54 25.07
CA ALA A 499 13.47 27.78 25.74
C ALA A 499 14.56 27.54 26.81
N ALA A 500 14.42 26.42 27.55
CA ALA A 500 15.40 26.04 28.58
C ALA A 500 16.75 25.57 28.02
N ALA A 501 16.75 25.06 26.77
CA ALA A 501 17.94 24.58 26.07
C ALA A 501 18.50 25.60 25.06
N SER A 502 18.47 26.89 25.40
CA SER A 502 18.90 28.00 24.53
C SER A 502 20.37 27.94 24.08
N ASN A 503 21.20 27.20 24.79
CA ASN A 503 22.62 26.98 24.47
C ASN A 503 22.86 25.82 23.47
N GLN A 504 21.82 25.09 23.08
CA GLN A 504 21.94 24.02 22.10
C GLN A 504 21.48 24.54 20.74
N PRO A 505 22.15 24.18 19.63
CA PRO A 505 21.71 24.53 18.27
C PRO A 505 20.40 23.81 17.92
N ASP A 506 19.69 24.30 16.91
CA ASP A 506 18.61 23.58 16.28
C ASP A 506 19.18 22.38 15.49
N SER A 507 18.36 21.33 15.28
CA SER A 507 18.80 20.08 14.65
C SER A 507 19.21 20.26 13.17
N ASP A 508 18.74 21.33 12.53
CA ASP A 508 19.04 21.69 11.13
C ASP A 508 20.06 22.82 10.99
N ALA A 509 20.74 23.21 12.07
CA ALA A 509 21.73 24.29 12.11
C ALA A 509 23.09 23.90 11.49
#